data_70efa70027dee8f6b042f921238df167
#
_entry.id   70efa70027dee8f6b042f921238df167
#
_cell.length_a   1.000
_cell.length_b   1.000
_cell.length_c   1.000
_cell.angle_alpha   90.00
_cell.angle_beta   90.00
_cell.angle_gamma   90.00
#
_symmetry.space_group_name_H-M   'P 1'
#
loop_
_entity.id
_entity.type
_entity.pdbx_description
1 polymer ?
#
loop_
_entity_poly.entity_id
_entity_poly.type
_entity_poly.pdbx_seq_one_letter_code
_entity_poly.pdbx_strand_id
1 'polypeptide(L)'
;VATGQRRVVANFRGNNSAPAFSHDGKKLAVALSRDGYTQIFMINTDGSGVQRFSKSLAIDTEPVFSPDGQYLYFTSDRGGSPQIYRQPLAGGSAQRVTFNGNYAVSPAINPQGTEISYVTRSNGRYRVAIMDLQTGQERILTGNEFDESPCFSPNGRIICYASERGKKGVLGTVSTDGAVSAWLTASAGDIREPTWGPLLD
;
A
#
# COMPACT_ATOMS: atom_id res chain seq x y z
N VAL A 1 0.37 5.73 -21.08
CA VAL A 1 1.54 6.62 -20.95
C VAL A 1 2.02 7.05 -22.34
N ALA A 2 2.07 6.16 -23.31
CA ALA A 2 2.58 6.47 -24.66
C ALA A 2 1.82 7.60 -25.40
N THR A 3 0.53 7.78 -25.14
CA THR A 3 -0.29 8.82 -25.80
C THR A 3 -0.42 10.11 -25.00
N GLY A 4 -0.04 10.13 -23.73
CA GLY A 4 -0.26 11.25 -22.82
C GLY A 4 -1.74 11.57 -22.52
N GLN A 5 -2.68 10.78 -23.04
CA GLN A 5 -4.11 10.98 -22.78
C GLN A 5 -4.46 10.68 -21.32
N ARG A 6 -5.26 11.56 -20.72
CA ARG A 6 -5.77 11.41 -19.37
C ARG A 6 -7.25 11.09 -19.40
N ARG A 7 -7.68 10.12 -18.59
CA ARG A 7 -9.08 9.76 -18.41
C ARG A 7 -9.39 9.67 -16.92
N VAL A 8 -10.51 10.25 -16.50
CA VAL A 8 -11.02 10.07 -15.14
C VAL A 8 -11.75 8.73 -15.08
N VAL A 9 -11.31 7.85 -14.18
CA VAL A 9 -11.90 6.51 -13.96
C VAL A 9 -12.81 6.50 -12.73
N ALA A 10 -12.42 7.22 -11.67
CA ALA A 10 -13.19 7.33 -10.43
C ALA A 10 -13.42 8.82 -10.12
N ASN A 11 -14.67 9.24 -10.07
CA ASN A 11 -15.10 10.58 -9.69
C ASN A 11 -16.44 10.49 -8.95
N PHE A 12 -16.41 9.88 -7.77
CA PHE A 12 -17.60 9.68 -6.95
C PHE A 12 -17.68 10.76 -5.87
N ARG A 13 -18.91 10.97 -5.36
CA ARG A 13 -19.13 11.87 -4.22
C ARG A 13 -18.28 11.43 -3.02
N GLY A 14 -17.64 12.39 -2.34
CA GLY A 14 -16.75 12.14 -1.22
C GLY A 14 -15.30 11.92 -1.66
N ASN A 15 -14.49 11.34 -0.79
CA ASN A 15 -13.09 11.06 -1.06
C ASN A 15 -12.95 9.88 -2.04
N ASN A 16 -12.02 10.02 -2.96
CA ASN A 16 -11.56 8.99 -3.90
C ASN A 16 -10.05 8.92 -3.74
N SER A 17 -9.52 7.84 -3.18
CA SER A 17 -8.10 7.74 -2.81
C SER A 17 -7.54 6.33 -2.94
N ALA A 18 -6.23 6.22 -2.80
CA ALA A 18 -5.47 4.97 -2.73
C ALA A 18 -5.84 3.96 -3.83
N PRO A 19 -5.69 4.31 -5.11
CA PRO A 19 -5.98 3.38 -6.20
C PRO A 19 -4.91 2.31 -6.33
N ALA A 20 -5.32 1.06 -6.59
CA ALA A 20 -4.44 -0.05 -6.92
C ALA A 20 -4.97 -0.83 -8.11
N PHE A 21 -4.11 -1.13 -9.08
CA PHE A 21 -4.44 -1.96 -10.22
C PHE A 21 -4.34 -3.45 -9.85
N SER A 22 -5.28 -4.25 -10.37
CA SER A 22 -5.12 -5.70 -10.42
C SER A 22 -3.93 -6.07 -11.32
N HIS A 23 -3.33 -7.22 -11.07
CA HIS A 23 -2.14 -7.67 -11.81
C HIS A 23 -2.38 -7.77 -13.32
N ASP A 24 -3.58 -8.15 -13.76
CA ASP A 24 -3.99 -8.22 -15.17
C ASP A 24 -4.38 -6.85 -15.78
N GLY A 25 -4.33 -5.76 -15.00
CA GLY A 25 -4.65 -4.40 -15.42
C GLY A 25 -6.14 -4.16 -15.72
N LYS A 26 -7.05 -5.11 -15.42
CA LYS A 26 -8.47 -4.98 -15.78
C LYS A 26 -9.33 -4.37 -14.70
N LYS A 27 -8.89 -4.43 -13.45
CA LYS A 27 -9.59 -3.91 -12.28
C LYS A 27 -8.78 -2.85 -11.57
N LEU A 28 -9.49 -1.96 -10.91
CA LEU A 28 -8.96 -0.96 -10.00
C LEU A 28 -9.66 -1.13 -8.66
N ALA A 29 -8.90 -1.36 -7.59
CA ALA A 29 -9.38 -1.19 -6.23
C ALA A 29 -9.16 0.26 -5.80
N VAL A 30 -10.16 0.89 -5.20
CA VAL A 30 -10.08 2.29 -4.77
C VAL A 30 -10.85 2.49 -3.48
N ALA A 31 -10.34 3.33 -2.58
CA ALA A 31 -11.03 3.71 -1.37
C ALA A 31 -11.99 4.87 -1.65
N LEU A 32 -13.28 4.67 -1.37
CA LEU A 32 -14.34 5.65 -1.58
C LEU A 32 -15.11 5.89 -0.29
N SER A 33 -15.42 7.16 0.03
CA SER A 33 -16.28 7.52 1.17
C SER A 33 -17.72 7.88 0.77
N ARG A 34 -18.15 7.47 -0.42
CA ARG A 34 -19.45 7.84 -1.02
C ARG A 34 -20.69 7.42 -0.22
N ASP A 35 -20.58 6.35 0.56
CA ASP A 35 -21.70 5.74 1.30
C ASP A 35 -21.58 5.96 2.82
N GLY A 36 -20.84 7.01 3.26
CA GLY A 36 -20.69 7.40 4.66
C GLY A 36 -19.37 6.96 5.29
N TYR A 37 -18.96 5.71 5.12
CA TYR A 37 -17.67 5.19 5.59
C TYR A 37 -16.71 5.03 4.41
N THR A 38 -15.40 5.19 4.66
CA THR A 38 -14.38 4.88 3.65
C THR A 38 -14.27 3.38 3.49
N GLN A 39 -14.60 2.88 2.30
CA GLN A 39 -14.60 1.46 1.98
C GLN A 39 -13.91 1.23 0.65
N ILE A 40 -13.48 0.00 0.41
CA ILE A 40 -12.84 -0.38 -0.85
C ILE A 40 -13.92 -0.80 -1.85
N PHE A 41 -13.80 -0.25 -3.06
CA PHE A 41 -14.62 -0.57 -4.21
C PHE A 41 -13.73 -1.12 -5.33
N MET A 42 -14.27 -2.09 -6.06
CA MET A 42 -13.71 -2.58 -7.31
C MET A 42 -14.39 -1.89 -8.47
N ILE A 43 -13.60 -1.45 -9.44
CA ILE A 43 -14.04 -0.74 -10.64
C ILE A 43 -13.30 -1.36 -11.82
N ASN A 44 -13.95 -1.52 -12.97
CA ASN A 44 -13.25 -1.83 -14.22
C ASN A 44 -12.37 -0.65 -14.62
N THR A 45 -11.25 -0.89 -15.27
CA THR A 45 -10.35 0.20 -15.70
C THR A 45 -10.96 1.14 -16.74
N ASP A 46 -12.10 0.77 -17.34
CA ASP A 46 -12.93 1.66 -18.17
C ASP A 46 -13.88 2.58 -17.37
N GLY A 47 -13.96 2.39 -16.04
CA GLY A 47 -14.83 3.14 -15.13
C GLY A 47 -16.18 2.47 -14.85
N SER A 48 -16.49 1.37 -15.53
CA SER A 48 -17.73 0.61 -15.31
C SER A 48 -17.62 -0.40 -14.15
N GLY A 49 -18.72 -1.07 -13.85
CA GLY A 49 -18.73 -2.23 -12.93
C GLY A 49 -18.37 -1.89 -11.49
N VAL A 50 -18.76 -0.72 -10.99
CA VAL A 50 -18.48 -0.27 -9.63
C VAL A 50 -19.17 -1.17 -8.61
N GLN A 51 -18.41 -1.89 -7.79
CA GLN A 51 -18.91 -2.78 -6.76
C GLN A 51 -18.18 -2.54 -5.44
N ARG A 52 -18.93 -2.47 -4.33
CA ARG A 52 -18.35 -2.40 -3.01
C ARG A 52 -17.72 -3.76 -2.65
N PHE A 53 -16.43 -3.74 -2.37
CA PHE A 53 -15.67 -4.93 -2.00
C PHE A 53 -15.65 -5.15 -0.49
N SER A 54 -15.20 -4.17 0.28
CA SER A 54 -15.19 -4.28 1.73
C SER A 54 -16.54 -3.85 2.33
N LYS A 55 -16.98 -4.54 3.40
CA LYS A 55 -18.27 -4.33 4.05
C LYS A 55 -18.05 -4.28 5.56
N SER A 56 -17.52 -3.17 6.04
CA SER A 56 -17.35 -2.91 7.48
C SER A 56 -17.96 -1.57 7.86
N LEU A 57 -18.04 -1.28 9.16
CA LEU A 57 -18.38 0.04 9.71
C LEU A 57 -17.10 0.84 10.04
N ALA A 58 -15.95 0.31 9.68
CA ALA A 58 -14.63 0.86 9.91
C ALA A 58 -14.11 1.60 8.66
N ILE A 59 -12.95 2.21 8.76
CA ILE A 59 -12.21 2.77 7.61
C ILE A 59 -11.41 1.65 6.96
N ASP A 60 -11.73 1.31 5.71
CA ASP A 60 -10.97 0.40 4.87
C ASP A 60 -10.33 1.20 3.73
N THR A 61 -9.00 1.20 3.65
CA THR A 61 -8.23 2.04 2.70
C THR A 61 -6.93 1.36 2.28
N GLU A 62 -6.19 1.99 1.37
CA GLU A 62 -4.86 1.55 0.90
C GLU A 62 -4.84 0.10 0.42
N PRO A 63 -5.71 -0.26 -0.54
CA PRO A 63 -5.73 -1.62 -1.06
C PRO A 63 -4.49 -1.93 -1.90
N VAL A 64 -4.03 -3.18 -1.83
CA VAL A 64 -3.02 -3.75 -2.72
C VAL A 64 -3.38 -5.19 -3.07
N PHE A 65 -3.28 -5.55 -4.34
CA PHE A 65 -3.52 -6.92 -4.79
C PHE A 65 -2.33 -7.82 -4.48
N SER A 66 -2.59 -9.08 -4.10
CA SER A 66 -1.55 -10.09 -4.11
C SER A 66 -1.12 -10.41 -5.54
N PRO A 67 0.16 -10.74 -5.78
CA PRO A 67 0.67 -11.04 -7.13
C PRO A 67 -0.04 -12.22 -7.81
N ASP A 68 -0.51 -13.20 -7.03
CA ASP A 68 -1.28 -14.36 -7.51
C ASP A 68 -2.74 -14.03 -7.86
N GLY A 69 -3.19 -12.79 -7.58
CA GLY A 69 -4.57 -12.36 -7.83
C GLY A 69 -5.62 -13.03 -6.95
N GLN A 70 -5.23 -13.65 -5.83
CA GLN A 70 -6.19 -14.33 -4.96
C GLN A 70 -6.72 -13.45 -3.83
N TYR A 71 -5.95 -12.48 -3.36
CA TYR A 71 -6.27 -11.66 -2.21
C TYR A 71 -6.13 -10.16 -2.51
N LEU A 72 -6.91 -9.38 -1.79
CA LEU A 72 -6.69 -7.95 -1.59
C LEU A 72 -6.23 -7.75 -0.15
N TYR A 73 -5.09 -7.09 0.03
CA TYR A 73 -4.62 -6.60 1.32
C TYR A 73 -4.99 -5.12 1.45
N PHE A 74 -5.27 -4.67 2.66
CA PHE A 74 -5.67 -3.28 2.89
C PHE A 74 -5.51 -2.90 4.36
N THR A 75 -5.45 -1.60 4.62
CA THR A 75 -5.49 -1.03 5.97
C THR A 75 -6.93 -0.97 6.46
N SER A 76 -7.17 -1.38 7.71
CA SER A 76 -8.48 -1.26 8.36
C SER A 76 -8.34 -1.03 9.86
N ASP A 77 -9.20 -0.16 10.42
CA ASP A 77 -9.29 0.09 11.86
C ASP A 77 -10.42 -0.71 12.56
N ARG A 78 -10.97 -1.73 11.88
CA ARG A 78 -12.06 -2.58 12.39
C ARG A 78 -11.76 -3.29 13.71
N GLY A 79 -10.49 -3.46 14.06
CA GLY A 79 -10.03 -4.02 15.33
C GLY A 79 -9.74 -2.98 16.41
N GLY A 80 -10.16 -1.72 16.22
CA GLY A 80 -9.94 -0.61 17.16
C GLY A 80 -8.69 0.23 16.88
N SER A 81 -7.78 -0.26 16.05
CA SER A 81 -6.60 0.48 15.57
C SER A 81 -6.24 0.04 14.15
N PRO A 82 -5.58 0.91 13.36
CA PRO A 82 -5.20 0.57 11.99
C PRO A 82 -4.25 -0.64 11.93
N GLN A 83 -4.65 -1.64 11.16
CA GLN A 83 -3.91 -2.87 10.94
C GLN A 83 -4.09 -3.34 9.50
N ILE A 84 -3.19 -4.19 9.02
CA ILE A 84 -3.32 -4.80 7.71
C ILE A 84 -4.27 -6.01 7.80
N TYR A 85 -5.21 -6.05 6.89
CA TYR A 85 -6.14 -7.16 6.67
C TYR A 85 -5.98 -7.69 5.26
N ARG A 86 -6.32 -8.94 5.03
CA ARG A 86 -6.49 -9.52 3.70
C ARG A 86 -7.88 -10.11 3.55
N GLN A 87 -8.40 -10.08 2.34
CA GLN A 87 -9.68 -10.67 2.00
C GLN A 87 -9.58 -11.37 0.64
N PRO A 88 -10.12 -12.61 0.48
CA PRO A 88 -10.14 -13.29 -0.80
C PRO A 88 -10.92 -12.49 -1.84
N LEU A 89 -10.38 -12.36 -3.06
CA LEU A 89 -11.08 -11.71 -4.18
C LEU A 89 -12.32 -12.50 -4.64
N ALA A 90 -12.32 -13.81 -4.45
CA ALA A 90 -13.46 -14.67 -4.70
C ALA A 90 -14.61 -14.52 -3.70
N GLY A 91 -14.43 -13.70 -2.65
CA GLY A 91 -15.38 -13.50 -1.56
C GLY A 91 -14.95 -14.17 -0.26
N GLY A 92 -15.60 -13.79 0.84
CA GLY A 92 -15.25 -14.25 2.19
C GLY A 92 -14.98 -13.10 3.15
N SER A 93 -14.64 -13.44 4.39
CA SER A 93 -14.38 -12.47 5.44
C SER A 93 -12.93 -11.98 5.40
N ALA A 94 -12.73 -10.71 5.78
CA ALA A 94 -11.39 -10.16 5.96
C ALA A 94 -10.72 -10.78 7.20
N GLN A 95 -9.46 -11.13 7.07
CA GLN A 95 -8.60 -11.68 8.12
C GLN A 95 -7.48 -10.72 8.44
N ARG A 96 -7.21 -10.48 9.71
CA ARG A 96 -6.09 -9.66 10.16
C ARG A 96 -4.76 -10.34 9.85
N VAL A 97 -3.79 -9.57 9.41
CA VAL A 97 -2.46 -10.02 8.99
C VAL A 97 -1.38 -9.57 9.99
N THR A 98 -1.46 -8.32 10.46
CA THR A 98 -0.47 -7.74 11.39
C THR A 98 -0.96 -7.78 12.83
N PHE A 99 -0.12 -8.23 13.76
CA PHE A 99 -0.46 -8.41 15.19
C PHE A 99 0.51 -7.69 16.12
N ASN A 100 1.69 -7.31 15.65
CA ASN A 100 2.69 -6.63 16.43
C ASN A 100 2.38 -5.13 16.51
N GLY A 101 2.33 -4.60 17.74
CA GLY A 101 2.01 -3.19 17.95
C GLY A 101 0.53 -2.85 17.69
N ASN A 102 0.26 -1.55 17.68
CA ASN A 102 -1.10 -1.00 17.55
C ASN A 102 -1.29 -0.17 16.27
N TYR A 103 -0.37 -0.25 15.31
CA TYR A 103 -0.42 0.55 14.09
C TYR A 103 0.33 -0.16 12.95
N ALA A 104 -0.38 -0.48 11.89
CA ALA A 104 0.18 -0.97 10.64
C ALA A 104 -0.69 -0.47 9.47
N VAL A 105 -0.09 0.28 8.54
CA VAL A 105 -0.77 0.93 7.41
C VAL A 105 0.09 0.87 6.14
N SER A 106 -0.48 1.26 5.01
CA SER A 106 0.20 1.38 3.70
C SER A 106 0.91 0.08 3.29
N PRO A 107 0.16 -1.03 3.13
CA PRO A 107 0.75 -2.31 2.74
C PRO A 107 1.31 -2.30 1.32
N ALA A 108 2.43 -2.97 1.12
CA ALA A 108 2.97 -3.33 -0.18
C ALA A 108 3.40 -4.81 -0.17
N ILE A 109 3.11 -5.56 -1.22
CA ILE A 109 3.45 -6.98 -1.34
C ILE A 109 4.63 -7.11 -2.29
N ASN A 110 5.61 -7.94 -1.96
CA ASN A 110 6.70 -8.23 -2.88
C ASN A 110 6.21 -9.02 -4.11
N PRO A 111 6.90 -8.96 -5.26
CA PRO A 111 6.46 -9.64 -6.49
C PRO A 111 6.32 -11.17 -6.35
N GLN A 112 7.00 -11.78 -5.39
CA GLN A 112 6.92 -13.21 -5.09
C GLN A 112 5.69 -13.58 -4.24
N GLY A 113 5.01 -12.57 -3.61
CA GLY A 113 3.88 -12.82 -2.73
C GLY A 113 4.25 -13.42 -1.36
N THR A 114 5.52 -13.37 -1.00
CA THR A 114 6.05 -14.01 0.23
C THR A 114 6.25 -13.04 1.38
N GLU A 115 6.41 -11.74 1.08
CA GLU A 115 6.65 -10.71 2.07
C GLU A 115 5.71 -9.51 1.88
N ILE A 116 5.37 -8.87 2.98
CA ILE A 116 4.62 -7.63 3.01
C ILE A 116 5.46 -6.55 3.73
N SER A 117 5.55 -5.39 3.12
CA SER A 117 6.09 -4.19 3.75
C SER A 117 4.94 -3.26 4.13
N TYR A 118 5.08 -2.52 5.21
CA TYR A 118 4.09 -1.58 5.71
C TYR A 118 4.72 -0.55 6.64
N VAL A 119 3.97 0.49 6.97
CA VAL A 119 4.37 1.46 7.98
C VAL A 119 3.86 1.02 9.34
N THR A 120 4.78 0.90 10.30
CA THR A 120 4.45 0.64 11.71
C THR A 120 4.82 1.84 12.59
N ARG A 121 4.26 1.90 13.79
CA ARG A 121 4.59 2.92 14.78
C ARG A 121 5.36 2.30 15.94
N SER A 122 6.60 2.75 16.11
CA SER A 122 7.49 2.30 17.21
C SER A 122 8.09 3.52 17.91
N ASN A 123 7.94 3.59 19.23
CA ASN A 123 8.43 4.71 20.06
C ASN A 123 8.02 6.10 19.54
N GLY A 124 6.76 6.23 19.10
CA GLY A 124 6.20 7.47 18.57
C GLY A 124 6.62 7.82 17.14
N ARG A 125 7.45 7.03 16.48
CA ARG A 125 7.98 7.26 15.13
C ARG A 125 7.35 6.29 14.13
N TYR A 126 7.13 6.76 12.91
CA TYR A 126 6.63 5.95 11.81
C TYR A 126 7.81 5.35 11.05
N ARG A 127 7.81 4.04 10.85
CA ARG A 127 8.93 3.29 10.27
C ARG A 127 8.43 2.24 9.29
N VAL A 128 9.23 1.97 8.29
CA VAL A 128 8.99 0.85 7.38
C VAL A 128 9.38 -0.45 8.05
N ALA A 129 8.45 -1.38 8.08
CA ALA A 129 8.65 -2.76 8.48
C ALA A 129 8.45 -3.71 7.31
N ILE A 130 9.00 -4.89 7.40
CA ILE A 130 8.76 -6.01 6.51
C ILE A 130 8.38 -7.25 7.33
N MET A 131 7.46 -8.05 6.83
CA MET A 131 7.03 -9.28 7.48
C MET A 131 6.94 -10.41 6.45
N ASP A 132 7.48 -11.56 6.78
CA ASP A 132 7.28 -12.81 6.06
C ASP A 132 5.85 -13.31 6.26
N LEU A 133 5.11 -13.52 5.17
CA LEU A 133 3.69 -13.86 5.21
C LEU A 133 3.42 -15.31 5.64
N GLN A 134 4.42 -16.19 5.55
CA GLN A 134 4.29 -17.57 5.97
C GLN A 134 4.57 -17.75 7.47
N THR A 135 5.63 -17.12 7.97
CA THR A 135 6.08 -17.27 9.36
C THR A 135 5.55 -16.21 10.31
N GLY A 136 5.12 -15.06 9.78
CA GLY A 136 4.74 -13.87 10.56
C GLY A 136 5.94 -13.15 11.20
N GLN A 137 7.17 -13.52 10.82
CA GLN A 137 8.37 -12.88 11.36
C GLN A 137 8.53 -11.47 10.80
N GLU A 138 8.56 -10.48 11.70
CA GLU A 138 8.65 -9.06 11.37
C GLU A 138 10.05 -8.49 11.66
N ARG A 139 10.48 -7.54 10.84
CA ARG A 139 11.67 -6.69 11.06
C ARG A 139 11.35 -5.25 10.74
N ILE A 140 11.84 -4.32 11.56
CA ILE A 140 11.83 -2.89 11.24
C ILE A 140 13.07 -2.60 10.38
N LEU A 141 12.88 -2.00 9.21
CA LEU A 141 13.96 -1.74 8.25
C LEU A 141 14.53 -0.33 8.35
N THR A 142 13.75 0.65 8.84
CA THR A 142 14.16 2.05 8.86
C THR A 142 14.20 2.63 10.27
N GLY A 143 14.95 3.71 10.46
CA GLY A 143 15.17 4.32 11.75
C GLY A 143 14.80 5.80 11.86
N ASN A 144 14.22 6.40 10.81
CA ASN A 144 13.89 7.81 10.74
C ASN A 144 12.63 8.15 11.56
N GLU A 145 12.21 9.43 11.54
CA GLU A 145 11.06 9.88 12.32
C GLU A 145 9.73 9.64 11.61
N PHE A 146 9.71 9.87 10.29
CA PHE A 146 8.52 9.81 9.46
C PHE A 146 8.86 9.08 8.16
N ASP A 147 8.70 7.77 8.15
CA ASP A 147 8.82 6.96 6.94
C ASP A 147 7.42 6.49 6.54
N GLU A 148 7.06 6.64 5.26
CA GLU A 148 5.73 6.35 4.74
C GLU A 148 5.76 5.73 3.34
N SER A 149 4.64 5.16 2.91
CA SER A 149 4.38 4.71 1.54
C SER A 149 5.47 3.80 0.96
N PRO A 150 5.81 2.66 1.62
CA PRO A 150 6.79 1.73 1.09
C PRO A 150 6.29 1.07 -0.19
N CYS A 151 7.19 0.84 -1.16
CA CYS A 151 6.92 0.07 -2.36
C CYS A 151 8.12 -0.79 -2.75
N PHE A 152 7.87 -2.04 -3.14
CA PHE A 152 8.91 -2.95 -3.58
C PHE A 152 9.39 -2.65 -4.99
N SER A 153 10.69 -2.79 -5.22
CA SER A 153 11.26 -2.85 -6.57
C SER A 153 10.73 -4.09 -7.33
N PRO A 154 10.74 -4.07 -8.68
CA PRO A 154 10.21 -5.18 -9.49
C PRO A 154 10.89 -6.53 -9.23
N ASN A 155 12.13 -6.54 -8.74
CA ASN A 155 12.83 -7.77 -8.35
C ASN A 155 12.59 -8.18 -6.88
N GLY A 156 11.83 -7.38 -6.10
CA GLY A 156 11.49 -7.65 -4.71
C GLY A 156 12.63 -7.49 -3.70
N ARG A 157 13.79 -6.93 -4.09
CA ARG A 157 14.98 -6.86 -3.23
C ARG A 157 15.19 -5.52 -2.53
N ILE A 158 14.53 -4.47 -3.00
CA ILE A 158 14.66 -3.11 -2.50
C ILE A 158 13.26 -2.56 -2.22
N ILE A 159 13.13 -1.83 -1.13
CA ILE A 159 11.95 -1.04 -0.80
C ILE A 159 12.33 0.44 -0.96
N CYS A 160 11.57 1.17 -1.78
CA CYS A 160 11.58 2.62 -1.82
C CYS A 160 10.48 3.14 -0.89
N TYR A 161 10.75 4.21 -0.18
CA TYR A 161 9.81 4.82 0.76
C TYR A 161 9.98 6.34 0.76
N ALA A 162 8.93 7.06 1.13
CA ALA A 162 9.02 8.48 1.42
C ALA A 162 9.42 8.70 2.88
N SER A 163 10.16 9.77 3.12
CA SER A 163 10.59 10.19 4.46
C SER A 163 10.69 11.70 4.55
N GLU A 164 10.91 12.23 5.73
CA GLU A 164 11.10 13.67 5.95
C GLU A 164 12.53 13.95 6.42
N ARG A 165 13.19 14.94 5.79
CA ARG A 165 14.49 15.48 6.21
C ARG A 165 14.44 16.99 6.18
N GLY A 166 14.61 17.62 7.35
CA GLY A 166 14.58 19.08 7.45
C GLY A 166 13.28 19.70 6.93
N LYS A 167 12.14 19.10 7.22
CA LYS A 167 10.77 19.48 6.77
C LYS A 167 10.56 19.38 5.25
N LYS A 168 11.35 18.60 4.55
CA LYS A 168 11.17 18.30 3.13
C LYS A 168 10.95 16.81 2.95
N GLY A 169 9.96 16.45 2.12
CA GLY A 169 9.76 15.08 1.67
C GLY A 169 10.90 14.63 0.76
N VAL A 170 11.50 13.49 1.08
CA VAL A 170 12.62 12.87 0.36
C VAL A 170 12.31 11.39 0.15
N LEU A 171 12.99 10.76 -0.80
CA LEU A 171 12.91 9.31 -0.97
C LEU A 171 14.12 8.62 -0.37
N GLY A 172 13.86 7.53 0.34
CA GLY A 172 14.86 6.58 0.78
C GLY A 172 14.67 5.22 0.10
N THR A 173 15.73 4.46 0.06
CA THR A 173 15.70 3.05 -0.32
C THR A 173 16.36 2.22 0.76
N VAL A 174 15.85 1.01 0.97
CA VAL A 174 16.44 0.03 1.88
C VAL A 174 16.32 -1.36 1.26
N SER A 175 17.35 -2.18 1.40
CA SER A 175 17.28 -3.59 1.00
C SER A 175 16.35 -4.37 1.93
N THR A 176 15.70 -5.42 1.42
CA THR A 176 14.74 -6.21 2.21
C THR A 176 15.37 -6.92 3.40
N ASP A 177 16.68 -7.16 3.40
CA ASP A 177 17.45 -7.65 4.55
C ASP A 177 17.85 -6.55 5.55
N GLY A 178 17.64 -5.26 5.20
CA GLY A 178 18.00 -4.10 6.01
C GLY A 178 19.47 -3.74 6.00
N ALA A 179 20.31 -4.44 5.22
CA ALA A 179 21.76 -4.27 5.24
C ALA A 179 22.24 -3.00 4.52
N VAL A 180 21.52 -2.56 3.50
CA VAL A 180 21.89 -1.41 2.67
C VAL A 180 20.76 -0.41 2.62
N SER A 181 21.06 0.86 2.86
CA SER A 181 20.11 1.97 2.68
C SER A 181 20.77 3.14 1.95
N ALA A 182 19.98 3.88 1.18
CA ALA A 182 20.44 5.07 0.47
C ALA A 182 19.32 6.11 0.38
N TRP A 183 19.71 7.37 0.26
CA TRP A 183 18.80 8.46 -0.05
C TRP A 183 18.84 8.75 -1.54
N LEU A 184 17.67 8.90 -2.15
CA LEU A 184 17.57 9.36 -3.53
C LEU A 184 17.55 10.90 -3.52
N THR A 185 18.49 11.49 -4.22
CA THR A 185 18.57 12.95 -4.34
C THR A 185 17.57 13.45 -5.36
N ALA A 186 16.67 14.33 -4.94
CA ALA A 186 15.83 15.10 -5.84
C ALA A 186 16.30 16.55 -5.86
N SER A 187 16.30 17.16 -7.03
CA SER A 187 16.81 18.50 -7.24
C SER A 187 15.89 19.59 -6.68
N ALA A 188 14.60 19.34 -6.55
CA ALA A 188 13.62 20.30 -6.01
C ALA A 188 12.30 19.62 -5.65
N GLY A 189 11.55 20.24 -4.71
CA GLY A 189 10.18 19.85 -4.38
C GLY A 189 10.07 19.03 -3.11
N ASP A 190 8.83 18.65 -2.81
CA ASP A 190 8.41 17.77 -1.73
C ASP A 190 7.95 16.47 -2.38
N ILE A 191 8.59 15.35 -2.06
CA ILE A 191 8.37 14.07 -2.74
C ILE A 191 7.71 13.11 -1.78
N ARG A 192 6.60 12.50 -2.22
CA ARG A 192 5.79 11.56 -1.45
C ARG A 192 5.28 10.43 -2.34
N GLU A 193 4.80 9.35 -1.72
CA GLU A 193 4.10 8.23 -2.36
C GLU A 193 4.84 7.64 -3.58
N PRO A 194 6.08 7.14 -3.38
CA PRO A 194 6.85 6.58 -4.47
C PRO A 194 6.19 5.31 -5.03
N THR A 195 6.41 5.06 -6.30
CA THR A 195 6.09 3.78 -6.92
C THR A 195 7.17 3.40 -7.93
N TRP A 196 7.44 2.11 -8.04
CA TRP A 196 8.32 1.57 -9.07
C TRP A 196 7.54 1.35 -10.37
N GLY A 197 8.16 1.69 -11.49
CA GLY A 197 7.70 1.24 -12.80
C GLY A 197 8.08 -0.22 -13.05
N PRO A 198 7.51 -0.87 -14.08
CA PRO A 198 7.99 -2.17 -14.54
C PRO A 198 9.44 -2.06 -15.03
N LEU A 199 10.13 -3.20 -15.06
CA LEU A 199 11.39 -3.28 -15.79
C LEU A 199 11.10 -2.98 -17.28
N LEU A 200 11.81 -2.01 -17.83
CA LEU A 200 11.77 -1.74 -19.27
C LEU A 200 12.74 -2.71 -19.94
N ASP A 201 12.23 -3.46 -20.90
CA ASP A 201 13.03 -4.32 -21.78
C ASP A 201 13.91 -3.47 -22.72
#